data_9913decd7face70e113ae8e6c3034a43
#
_entry.id   9913decd7face70e113ae8e6c3034a43
#
_cell.length_a   1.000
_cell.length_b   1.000
_cell.length_c   1.000
_cell.angle_alpha   90.00
_cell.angle_beta   90.00
_cell.angle_gamma   90.00
#
_symmetry.space_group_name_H-M   'P 1'
#
loop_
_entity.id
_entity.type
_entity.pdbx_description
1 polymer ?
#
loop_
_entity_poly.entity_id
_entity_poly.type
_entity_poly.pdbx_seq_one_letter_code
_entity_poly.pdbx_strand_id
1 'polypeptide(L)'
;LAITSTDIRGLRRCISGKVRDVYDLGDELLIIATDRISAFDVIMPTGIPDKGRVLTQLSLFWFDLTKDVVENHLITADTDEILARLASLGVEDVESLREVLDGRTMITRKAKSFPVECVVRGYISGSAWSEYNELKASLPPRGGEGRGGVVLHGIELPGDLVESDKLPEPIFTPATKAELGDHDMNISSARMAEIIGEADAKVLQEKTLAVYKKASEYAASRGIIIADTKFEFGRVGDEIIIIDEVLTPDSSRFWDVETYKPGGPQPSFDKQYVRDWLLSINFNKQPPGPELPDDVVRNTADKYREAYRRIVGREL
;
A
#
# COMPACT_ATOMS: atom_id res chain seq x y z
N LEU A 1 -14.63 9.76 16.13
CA LEU A 1 -14.42 10.89 15.20
C LEU A 1 -13.24 10.58 14.31
N ALA A 2 -13.28 10.87 13.00
CA ALA A 2 -12.16 10.63 12.12
C ALA A 2 -11.06 11.69 12.31
N ILE A 3 -9.79 11.27 12.38
CA ILE A 3 -8.62 12.15 12.50
C ILE A 3 -8.03 12.38 11.11
N THR A 4 -8.28 13.55 10.54
CA THR A 4 -7.85 13.88 9.17
C THR A 4 -6.59 14.74 9.11
N SER A 5 -6.17 15.34 10.23
CA SER A 5 -4.94 16.10 10.32
C SER A 5 -4.39 16.03 11.74
N THR A 6 -3.08 16.18 11.87
CA THR A 6 -2.42 16.27 13.17
C THR A 6 -1.59 17.55 13.24
N ASP A 7 -1.46 18.09 14.45
CA ASP A 7 -0.58 19.23 14.76
C ASP A 7 0.07 18.99 16.11
N ILE A 8 1.38 18.75 16.11
CA ILE A 8 2.17 18.55 17.33
C ILE A 8 3.04 19.78 17.52
N ARG A 9 2.61 20.65 18.43
CA ARG A 9 3.34 21.88 18.74
C ARG A 9 4.75 21.59 19.18
N GLY A 10 5.71 22.33 18.64
CA GLY A 10 7.13 22.14 18.94
C GLY A 10 7.85 21.17 18.01
N LEU A 11 7.15 20.38 17.19
CA LEU A 11 7.76 19.52 16.20
C LEU A 11 7.57 20.02 14.77
N ARG A 12 8.59 19.80 13.95
CA ARG A 12 8.54 20.11 12.52
C ARG A 12 7.84 18.95 11.77
N ARG A 13 6.63 19.21 11.27
CA ARG A 13 5.99 18.34 10.29
C ARG A 13 6.71 18.49 8.95
N CYS A 14 7.38 17.44 8.49
CA CYS A 14 8.13 17.45 7.24
C CYS A 14 7.30 16.97 6.04
N ILE A 15 6.27 16.13 6.26
CA ILE A 15 5.38 15.64 5.20
C ILE A 15 3.94 15.67 5.72
N SER A 16 3.02 16.16 4.89
CA SER A 16 1.59 15.91 5.01
C SER A 16 1.14 15.25 3.71
N GLY A 17 1.14 13.92 3.74
CA GLY A 17 0.84 13.08 2.58
C GLY A 17 -0.66 12.83 2.40
N LYS A 18 -1.00 11.98 1.43
CA LYS A 18 -2.39 11.59 1.14
C LYS A 18 -3.07 10.89 2.32
N VAL A 19 -2.30 10.21 3.19
CA VAL A 19 -2.80 9.41 4.31
C VAL A 19 -2.05 9.71 5.60
N ARG A 20 -0.77 10.04 5.57
CA ARG A 20 0.11 10.17 6.74
C ARG A 20 0.63 11.57 6.93
N ASP A 21 0.78 11.94 8.20
CA ASP A 21 1.58 13.09 8.63
C ASP A 21 2.88 12.56 9.23
N VAL A 22 4.02 13.14 8.83
CA VAL A 22 5.35 12.72 9.26
C VAL A 22 6.05 13.90 9.91
N TYR A 23 6.59 13.66 11.11
CA TYR A 23 7.35 14.64 11.87
C TYR A 23 8.81 14.20 12.01
N ASP A 24 9.71 15.17 11.92
CA ASP A 24 11.15 14.96 12.06
C ASP A 24 11.54 14.98 13.55
N LEU A 25 12.09 13.88 14.05
CA LEU A 25 12.61 13.74 15.42
C LEU A 25 14.15 13.76 15.45
N GLY A 26 14.80 14.23 14.38
CA GLY A 26 16.27 14.18 14.24
C GLY A 26 16.72 12.96 13.46
N ASP A 27 17.21 11.94 14.14
CA ASP A 27 17.63 10.67 13.51
C ASP A 27 16.47 9.70 13.29
N GLU A 28 15.29 10.04 13.79
CA GLU A 28 14.08 9.24 13.73
C GLU A 28 12.93 10.01 13.04
N LEU A 29 11.88 9.30 12.68
CA LEU A 29 10.63 9.90 12.20
C LEU A 29 9.47 9.44 13.08
N LEU A 30 8.54 10.36 13.34
CA LEU A 30 7.21 10.04 13.88
C LEU A 30 6.24 9.98 12.69
N ILE A 31 5.69 8.84 12.43
CA ILE A 31 4.73 8.61 11.33
C ILE A 31 3.35 8.39 11.93
N ILE A 32 2.40 9.24 11.57
CA ILE A 32 1.02 9.17 12.05
C ILE A 32 0.10 8.87 10.85
N ALA A 33 -0.53 7.70 10.85
CA ALA A 33 -1.54 7.37 9.88
C ALA A 33 -2.85 8.05 10.24
N THR A 34 -3.32 8.93 9.37
CA THR A 34 -4.59 9.65 9.54
C THR A 34 -5.74 8.86 8.93
N ASP A 35 -6.95 9.32 9.17
CA ASP A 35 -8.17 8.74 8.60
C ASP A 35 -8.51 9.32 7.23
N ARG A 36 -7.61 10.11 6.62
CA ARG A 36 -7.76 10.59 5.24
C ARG A 36 -7.85 9.42 4.27
N ILE A 37 -8.71 9.56 3.26
CA ILE A 37 -8.78 8.64 2.14
C ILE A 37 -8.58 9.41 0.84
N SER A 38 -7.86 8.81 -0.08
CA SER A 38 -7.68 9.34 -1.44
C SER A 38 -8.10 8.31 -2.46
N ALA A 39 -8.74 8.76 -3.53
CA ALA A 39 -9.04 7.96 -4.70
C ALA A 39 -8.76 8.78 -5.96
N PHE A 40 -8.20 8.14 -7.01
CA PHE A 40 -7.79 8.84 -8.23
C PHE A 40 -6.86 10.04 -7.95
N ASP A 41 -5.93 9.88 -6.99
CA ASP A 41 -4.99 10.90 -6.49
C ASP A 41 -5.62 12.14 -5.85
N VAL A 42 -6.94 12.16 -5.66
CA VAL A 42 -7.67 13.21 -4.96
C VAL A 42 -7.96 12.81 -3.53
N ILE A 43 -7.61 13.66 -2.56
CA ILE A 43 -7.96 13.46 -1.15
C ILE A 43 -9.41 13.88 -0.95
N MET A 44 -10.21 13.00 -0.32
CA MET A 44 -11.58 13.32 0.06
C MET A 44 -11.60 14.16 1.34
N PRO A 45 -12.51 15.17 1.46
CA PRO A 45 -12.62 15.96 2.67
C PRO A 45 -13.13 15.14 3.86
N THR A 46 -13.90 14.08 3.60
CA THR A 46 -14.44 13.18 4.62
C THR A 46 -13.44 12.07 4.96
N GLY A 47 -13.06 11.94 6.24
CA GLY A 47 -12.21 10.85 6.73
C GLY A 47 -13.00 9.57 6.98
N ILE A 48 -12.31 8.43 6.94
CA ILE A 48 -12.86 7.11 7.27
C ILE A 48 -12.42 6.74 8.69
N PRO A 49 -13.36 6.65 9.67
CA PRO A 49 -13.04 6.34 11.05
C PRO A 49 -12.22 5.05 11.19
N ASP A 50 -11.22 5.07 12.07
CA ASP A 50 -10.27 4.00 12.38
C ASP A 50 -9.33 3.58 11.23
N LYS A 51 -9.46 4.18 10.05
CA LYS A 51 -8.61 3.81 8.91
C LYS A 51 -7.13 3.88 9.25
N GLY A 52 -6.67 4.97 9.86
CA GLY A 52 -5.28 5.14 10.26
C GLY A 52 -4.82 4.07 11.25
N ARG A 53 -5.67 3.69 12.21
CA ARG A 53 -5.38 2.61 13.15
C ARG A 53 -5.26 1.26 12.44
N VAL A 54 -6.19 0.94 11.55
CA VAL A 54 -6.14 -0.29 10.76
C VAL A 54 -4.85 -0.39 9.95
N LEU A 55 -4.45 0.69 9.26
CA LEU A 55 -3.21 0.70 8.45
C LEU A 55 -1.97 0.44 9.31
N THR A 56 -1.87 1.14 10.45
CA THR A 56 -0.73 0.96 11.36
C THR A 56 -0.71 -0.44 11.96
N GLN A 57 -1.83 -0.91 12.51
CA GLN A 57 -1.89 -2.21 13.18
C GLN A 57 -1.66 -3.39 12.22
N LEU A 58 -2.10 -3.28 10.96
CA LEU A 58 -1.77 -4.26 9.92
C LEU A 58 -0.27 -4.22 9.58
N SER A 59 0.30 -3.03 9.41
CA SER A 59 1.75 -2.91 9.13
C SER A 59 2.58 -3.53 10.25
N LEU A 60 2.24 -3.27 11.51
CA LEU A 60 2.93 -3.87 12.67
C LEU A 60 2.85 -5.40 12.66
N PHE A 61 1.67 -5.94 12.38
CA PHE A 61 1.48 -7.39 12.25
C PHE A 61 2.37 -8.00 11.15
N TRP A 62 2.41 -7.37 9.98
CA TRP A 62 3.19 -7.85 8.86
C TRP A 62 4.71 -7.66 9.07
N PHE A 63 5.13 -6.58 9.72
CA PHE A 63 6.54 -6.40 10.11
C PHE A 63 7.01 -7.55 11.01
N ASP A 64 6.21 -7.94 12.00
CA ASP A 64 6.56 -9.07 12.88
C ASP A 64 6.56 -10.40 12.11
N LEU A 65 5.56 -10.65 11.26
CA LEU A 65 5.46 -11.89 10.50
C LEU A 65 6.62 -12.06 9.49
N THR A 66 7.11 -10.97 8.90
CA THR A 66 8.11 -11.00 7.82
C THR A 66 9.52 -10.62 8.25
N LYS A 67 9.77 -10.41 9.53
CA LYS A 67 11.08 -9.99 10.10
C LYS A 67 12.24 -10.93 9.78
N ASP A 68 11.97 -12.21 9.54
CA ASP A 68 12.97 -13.20 9.11
C ASP A 68 13.31 -13.13 7.61
N VAL A 69 12.52 -12.39 6.81
CA VAL A 69 12.74 -12.18 5.38
C VAL A 69 13.44 -10.85 5.12
N VAL A 70 12.97 -9.79 5.79
CA VAL A 70 13.49 -8.43 5.63
C VAL A 70 13.33 -7.63 6.91
N GLU A 71 14.37 -6.90 7.28
CA GLU A 71 14.31 -5.91 8.34
C GLU A 71 13.38 -4.75 7.94
N ASN A 72 12.82 -4.07 8.94
CA ASN A 72 11.95 -2.91 8.72
C ASN A 72 12.39 -1.69 9.53
N HIS A 73 11.73 -0.58 9.31
CA HIS A 73 12.11 0.70 9.91
C HIS A 73 11.54 0.92 11.33
N LEU A 74 10.67 0.06 11.83
CA LEU A 74 9.98 0.26 13.10
C LEU A 74 10.99 0.30 14.29
N ILE A 75 10.83 1.29 15.13
CA ILE A 75 11.49 1.37 16.46
C ILE A 75 10.47 1.02 17.53
N THR A 76 9.36 1.76 17.57
CA THR A 76 8.26 1.50 18.50
C THR A 76 6.92 1.99 17.94
N ALA A 77 5.84 1.36 18.37
CA ALA A 77 4.46 1.79 18.19
C ALA A 77 3.71 1.80 19.52
N ASP A 78 4.42 1.63 20.63
CA ASP A 78 3.85 1.74 21.96
C ASP A 78 3.56 3.21 22.29
N THR A 79 2.31 3.50 22.66
CA THR A 79 1.85 4.88 22.87
C THR A 79 2.57 5.54 24.04
N ASP A 80 2.86 4.79 25.11
CA ASP A 80 3.54 5.35 26.29
C ASP A 80 5.00 5.69 25.96
N GLU A 81 5.70 4.84 25.21
CA GLU A 81 7.05 5.10 24.71
C GLU A 81 7.09 6.31 23.76
N ILE A 82 6.09 6.42 22.86
CA ILE A 82 5.96 7.55 21.95
C ILE A 82 5.78 8.84 22.73
N LEU A 83 4.85 8.90 23.70
CA LEU A 83 4.62 10.09 24.53
C LEU A 83 5.85 10.46 25.34
N ALA A 84 6.54 9.47 25.93
CA ALA A 84 7.79 9.71 26.65
C ALA A 84 8.88 10.28 25.73
N ARG A 85 8.97 9.79 24.50
CA ARG A 85 9.93 10.30 23.49
C ARG A 85 9.59 11.75 23.12
N LEU A 86 8.31 12.08 22.88
CA LEU A 86 7.87 13.44 22.57
C LEU A 86 8.17 14.42 23.74
N ALA A 87 7.91 14.00 24.98
CA ALA A 87 8.23 14.78 26.16
C ALA A 87 9.75 15.07 26.27
N SER A 88 10.59 14.07 25.97
CA SER A 88 12.05 14.24 25.98
C SER A 88 12.57 15.23 24.92
N LEU A 89 11.79 15.45 23.87
CA LEU A 89 12.05 16.42 22.80
C LEU A 89 11.45 17.82 23.09
N GLY A 90 10.87 18.01 24.29
CA GLY A 90 10.33 19.29 24.73
C GLY A 90 8.90 19.58 24.26
N VAL A 91 8.16 18.56 23.80
CA VAL A 91 6.74 18.70 23.52
C VAL A 91 5.98 18.82 24.84
N GLU A 92 5.23 19.89 25.00
CA GLU A 92 4.40 20.14 26.17
C GLU A 92 3.06 19.39 26.09
N ASP A 93 2.47 19.08 27.26
CA ASP A 93 1.14 18.44 27.38
C ASP A 93 0.96 17.20 26.47
N VAL A 94 1.98 16.33 26.45
CA VAL A 94 1.99 15.13 25.60
C VAL A 94 0.81 14.20 25.86
N GLU A 95 0.27 14.20 27.10
CA GLU A 95 -0.86 13.34 27.46
C GLU A 95 -2.13 13.70 26.68
N SER A 96 -2.31 14.96 26.31
CA SER A 96 -3.44 15.40 25.46
C SER A 96 -3.38 14.81 24.03
N LEU A 97 -2.22 14.35 23.61
CA LEU A 97 -2.02 13.72 22.29
C LEU A 97 -2.37 12.23 22.28
N ARG A 98 -2.53 11.60 23.44
CA ARG A 98 -2.72 10.13 23.57
C ARG A 98 -3.82 9.61 22.67
N GLU A 99 -5.03 10.18 22.75
CA GLU A 99 -6.18 9.73 21.97
C GLU A 99 -5.92 9.86 20.44
N VAL A 100 -5.18 10.89 20.03
CA VAL A 100 -4.85 11.14 18.63
C VAL A 100 -3.79 10.16 18.12
N LEU A 101 -2.81 9.79 18.97
CA LEU A 101 -1.67 8.98 18.55
C LEU A 101 -1.88 7.48 18.70
N ASP A 102 -2.77 7.07 19.63
CA ASP A 102 -2.96 5.70 20.01
C ASP A 102 -3.36 4.80 18.83
N GLY A 103 -2.59 3.70 18.68
CA GLY A 103 -2.82 2.67 17.68
C GLY A 103 -2.55 3.06 16.22
N ARG A 104 -2.22 4.34 15.93
CA ARG A 104 -2.01 4.85 14.56
C ARG A 104 -0.64 5.46 14.29
N THR A 105 0.26 5.34 15.26
CA THR A 105 1.54 6.04 15.24
C THR A 105 2.70 5.08 15.37
N MET A 106 3.78 5.36 14.66
CA MET A 106 5.06 4.65 14.77
C MET A 106 6.20 5.66 14.92
N ILE A 107 7.19 5.37 15.75
CA ILE A 107 8.53 5.95 15.65
C ILE A 107 9.38 4.99 14.83
N THR A 108 10.10 5.51 13.85
CA THR A 108 10.82 4.71 12.86
C THR A 108 12.24 5.22 12.63
N ARG A 109 13.12 4.33 12.21
CA ARG A 109 14.46 4.67 11.70
C ARG A 109 14.30 5.58 10.46
N LYS A 110 15.13 6.61 10.38
CA LYS A 110 15.18 7.49 9.21
C LYS A 110 16.05 6.82 8.14
N ALA A 111 15.43 6.39 7.06
CA ALA A 111 16.08 5.69 5.97
C ALA A 111 16.15 6.56 4.70
N LYS A 112 17.19 6.40 3.90
CA LYS A 112 17.25 6.96 2.55
C LYS A 112 16.36 6.11 1.62
N SER A 113 15.19 6.61 1.27
CA SER A 113 14.24 5.94 0.38
C SER A 113 14.83 5.70 -1.01
N PHE A 114 14.55 4.53 -1.60
CA PHE A 114 14.79 4.29 -3.02
C PHE A 114 13.75 5.03 -3.87
N PRO A 115 14.13 5.57 -5.05
CA PRO A 115 13.22 6.32 -5.92
C PRO A 115 12.34 5.41 -6.80
N VAL A 116 12.03 4.23 -6.30
CA VAL A 116 11.20 3.22 -6.97
C VAL A 116 10.22 2.60 -5.99
N GLU A 117 9.09 2.16 -6.51
CA GLU A 117 8.11 1.34 -5.80
C GLU A 117 8.24 -0.12 -6.27
N CYS A 118 8.26 -1.03 -5.32
CA CYS A 118 8.41 -2.46 -5.58
C CYS A 118 7.02 -3.11 -5.60
N VAL A 119 6.45 -3.26 -6.79
CA VAL A 119 5.13 -3.86 -6.97
C VAL A 119 5.26 -5.34 -7.31
N VAL A 120 4.52 -6.18 -6.64
CA VAL A 120 4.40 -7.61 -6.91
C VAL A 120 2.95 -7.98 -7.15
N ARG A 121 2.71 -8.84 -8.13
CA ARG A 121 1.37 -9.26 -8.54
C ARG A 121 1.29 -10.78 -8.62
N GLY A 122 0.35 -11.36 -7.90
CA GLY A 122 -0.01 -12.76 -8.03
C GLY A 122 -1.23 -12.99 -8.93
N TYR A 123 -1.92 -11.88 -9.26
CA TYR A 123 -3.11 -11.87 -10.11
C TYR A 123 -3.02 -10.70 -11.08
N ILE A 124 -3.60 -10.86 -12.28
CA ILE A 124 -3.62 -9.81 -13.30
C ILE A 124 -4.80 -8.86 -13.06
N SER A 125 -4.52 -7.65 -12.57
CA SER A 125 -5.55 -6.65 -12.23
C SER A 125 -5.01 -5.22 -12.32
N GLY A 126 -5.89 -4.23 -12.24
CA GLY A 126 -5.54 -2.80 -12.22
C GLY A 126 -4.73 -2.37 -13.45
N SER A 127 -3.66 -1.59 -13.24
CA SER A 127 -2.82 -1.07 -14.35
C SER A 127 -2.23 -2.18 -15.21
N ALA A 128 -1.77 -3.27 -14.58
CA ALA A 128 -1.20 -4.40 -15.33
C ALA A 128 -2.23 -5.09 -16.23
N TRP A 129 -3.50 -5.19 -15.79
CA TRP A 129 -4.58 -5.68 -16.65
C TRP A 129 -4.85 -4.74 -17.83
N SER A 130 -4.91 -3.43 -17.60
CA SER A 130 -5.11 -2.44 -18.67
C SER A 130 -4.01 -2.51 -19.70
N GLU A 131 -2.74 -2.50 -19.26
CA GLU A 131 -1.58 -2.58 -20.16
C GLU A 131 -1.51 -3.93 -20.90
N TYR A 132 -1.82 -5.04 -20.21
CA TYR A 132 -1.90 -6.36 -20.83
C TYR A 132 -2.93 -6.38 -21.96
N ASN A 133 -4.11 -5.80 -21.76
CA ASN A 133 -5.15 -5.73 -22.80
C ASN A 133 -4.73 -4.88 -24.00
N GLU A 134 -4.10 -3.73 -23.76
CA GLU A 134 -3.59 -2.87 -24.83
C GLU A 134 -2.54 -3.59 -25.66
N LEU A 135 -1.58 -4.26 -25.00
CA LEU A 135 -0.55 -5.06 -25.67
C LEU A 135 -1.17 -6.23 -26.45
N LYS A 136 -2.11 -6.96 -25.85
CA LYS A 136 -2.84 -8.07 -26.48
C LYS A 136 -3.61 -7.63 -27.71
N ALA A 137 -4.24 -6.45 -27.67
CA ALA A 137 -4.99 -5.89 -28.79
C ALA A 137 -4.07 -5.46 -29.94
N SER A 138 -2.81 -5.09 -29.67
CA SER A 138 -1.81 -4.71 -30.67
C SER A 138 -1.15 -5.90 -31.39
N LEU A 139 -1.31 -7.14 -30.87
CA LEU A 139 -0.73 -8.32 -31.50
C LEU A 139 -1.48 -8.68 -32.79
N PRO A 140 -0.77 -9.07 -33.87
CA PRO A 140 -1.42 -9.50 -35.10
C PRO A 140 -2.25 -10.77 -34.86
N PRO A 141 -3.42 -10.91 -35.52
CA PRO A 141 -4.24 -12.13 -35.44
C PRO A 141 -3.40 -13.32 -35.95
N ARG A 142 -3.07 -14.26 -35.07
CA ARG A 142 -2.43 -15.53 -35.45
C ARG A 142 -3.50 -16.53 -35.82
N GLY A 143 -3.45 -17.05 -37.04
CA GLY A 143 -4.25 -18.18 -37.46
C GLY A 143 -3.71 -19.47 -36.80
N GLY A 144 -4.42 -19.97 -35.78
CA GLY A 144 -4.08 -21.20 -35.08
C GLY A 144 -4.53 -21.18 -33.62
N GLU A 145 -4.74 -22.36 -33.04
CA GLU A 145 -5.07 -22.53 -31.63
C GLU A 145 -3.88 -22.09 -30.75
N GLY A 146 -4.09 -21.06 -29.93
CA GLY A 146 -3.15 -20.48 -29.00
C GLY A 146 -2.74 -19.06 -29.37
N ARG A 147 -3.24 -18.07 -28.61
CA ARG A 147 -2.70 -16.70 -28.67
C ARG A 147 -1.30 -16.72 -28.12
N GLY A 148 -0.32 -16.22 -28.88
CA GLY A 148 1.05 -16.08 -28.40
C GLY A 148 1.11 -15.26 -27.11
N GLY A 149 2.15 -15.45 -26.31
CA GLY A 149 2.35 -14.73 -25.07
C GLY A 149 2.34 -13.22 -25.26
N VAL A 150 1.89 -12.50 -24.24
CA VAL A 150 1.96 -11.04 -24.15
C VAL A 150 3.18 -10.68 -23.30
N VAL A 151 4.04 -9.81 -23.78
CA VAL A 151 5.23 -9.37 -23.03
C VAL A 151 4.90 -8.07 -22.29
N LEU A 152 4.73 -8.16 -20.96
CA LEU A 152 4.47 -7.02 -20.08
C LEU A 152 5.75 -6.66 -19.33
N HIS A 153 6.33 -5.49 -19.57
CA HIS A 153 7.57 -5.01 -18.94
C HIS A 153 8.75 -6.01 -18.97
N GLY A 154 8.84 -6.80 -20.06
CA GLY A 154 9.87 -7.83 -20.22
C GLY A 154 9.50 -9.20 -19.65
N ILE A 155 8.29 -9.37 -19.11
CA ILE A 155 7.77 -10.63 -18.57
C ILE A 155 6.78 -11.23 -19.58
N GLU A 156 7.02 -12.47 -20.01
CA GLU A 156 6.12 -13.19 -20.90
C GLU A 156 4.93 -13.77 -20.10
N LEU A 157 3.72 -13.40 -20.47
CA LEU A 157 2.47 -13.85 -19.86
C LEU A 157 1.64 -14.66 -20.88
N PRO A 158 0.80 -15.61 -20.42
CA PRO A 158 -0.16 -16.29 -21.28
C PRO A 158 -1.05 -15.30 -22.04
N GLY A 159 -1.32 -15.57 -23.32
CA GLY A 159 -2.11 -14.66 -24.18
C GLY A 159 -3.63 -14.77 -24.02
N ASP A 160 -4.10 -15.66 -23.16
CA ASP A 160 -5.51 -15.95 -22.90
C ASP A 160 -6.01 -15.51 -21.52
N LEU A 161 -5.18 -14.82 -20.74
CA LEU A 161 -5.60 -14.32 -19.43
C LEU A 161 -6.84 -13.42 -19.54
N VAL A 162 -7.69 -13.54 -18.53
CA VAL A 162 -8.84 -12.65 -18.27
C VAL A 162 -8.59 -11.82 -17.00
N GLU A 163 -9.39 -10.78 -16.80
CA GLU A 163 -9.22 -9.92 -15.63
C GLU A 163 -9.34 -10.71 -14.33
N SER A 164 -8.47 -10.43 -13.39
CA SER A 164 -8.36 -11.09 -12.10
C SER A 164 -7.89 -12.56 -12.15
N ASP A 165 -7.41 -13.06 -13.27
CA ASP A 165 -6.79 -14.39 -13.30
C ASP A 165 -5.59 -14.45 -12.35
N LYS A 166 -5.44 -15.62 -11.71
CA LYS A 166 -4.23 -15.94 -10.97
C LYS A 166 -3.09 -16.18 -11.96
N LEU A 167 -1.98 -15.51 -11.74
CA LEU A 167 -0.78 -15.71 -12.55
C LEU A 167 -0.12 -17.07 -12.22
N PRO A 168 0.55 -17.70 -13.19
CA PRO A 168 1.28 -18.95 -12.94
C PRO A 168 2.27 -18.83 -11.80
N GLU A 169 3.00 -17.70 -11.74
CA GLU A 169 3.87 -17.30 -10.67
C GLU A 169 3.71 -15.80 -10.40
N PRO A 170 3.97 -15.33 -9.17
CA PRO A 170 3.97 -13.90 -8.88
C PRO A 170 5.02 -13.18 -9.74
N ILE A 171 4.62 -12.07 -10.33
CA ILE A 171 5.50 -11.23 -11.15
C ILE A 171 5.89 -9.95 -10.41
N PHE A 172 7.11 -9.49 -10.65
CA PHE A 172 7.63 -8.24 -10.13
C PHE A 172 7.54 -7.16 -11.21
N THR A 173 6.75 -6.11 -10.96
CA THR A 173 6.48 -5.02 -11.89
C THR A 173 6.73 -3.68 -11.19
N PRO A 174 8.00 -3.28 -11.00
CA PRO A 174 8.33 -2.05 -10.28
C PRO A 174 7.74 -0.81 -10.97
N ALA A 175 7.62 0.28 -10.23
CA ALA A 175 7.21 1.57 -10.74
C ALA A 175 8.20 2.66 -10.30
N THR A 176 8.29 3.74 -11.05
CA THR A 176 8.96 4.95 -10.59
C THR A 176 8.08 5.65 -9.57
N LYS A 177 8.68 6.27 -8.55
CA LYS A 177 7.97 7.24 -7.72
C LYS A 177 7.79 8.52 -8.51
N ALA A 178 6.53 8.90 -8.74
CA ALA A 178 6.22 10.16 -9.40
C ALA A 178 6.61 11.36 -8.53
N GLU A 179 7.03 12.45 -9.13
CA GLU A 179 7.08 13.75 -8.47
C GLU A 179 5.65 14.22 -8.15
N LEU A 180 5.51 15.13 -7.19
CA LEU A 180 4.22 15.67 -6.77
C LEU A 180 3.42 16.20 -7.98
N GLY A 181 2.38 15.49 -8.38
CA GLY A 181 1.49 15.86 -9.49
C GLY A 181 1.50 14.91 -10.69
N ASP A 182 2.47 13.99 -10.76
CA ASP A 182 2.54 12.95 -11.79
C ASP A 182 2.04 11.59 -11.24
N HIS A 183 1.82 10.63 -12.15
CA HIS A 183 1.45 9.26 -11.80
C HIS A 183 2.65 8.33 -11.82
N ASP A 184 2.68 7.38 -10.87
CA ASP A 184 3.66 6.31 -10.87
C ASP A 184 3.56 5.51 -12.19
N MET A 185 4.70 5.32 -12.85
CA MET A 185 4.74 4.57 -14.10
C MET A 185 5.37 3.20 -13.89
N ASN A 186 4.67 2.15 -14.31
CA ASN A 186 5.25 0.81 -14.34
C ASN A 186 6.49 0.79 -15.25
N ILE A 187 7.54 0.15 -14.78
CA ILE A 187 8.82 0.01 -15.51
C ILE A 187 9.28 -1.44 -15.51
N SER A 188 10.20 -1.77 -16.41
CA SER A 188 10.85 -3.08 -16.37
C SER A 188 11.88 -3.18 -15.25
N SER A 189 12.22 -4.41 -14.82
CA SER A 189 13.33 -4.65 -13.88
C SER A 189 14.66 -4.13 -14.42
N ALA A 190 14.88 -4.18 -15.74
CA ALA A 190 16.06 -3.59 -16.37
C ALA A 190 16.10 -2.07 -16.19
N ARG A 191 14.97 -1.39 -16.39
CA ARG A 191 14.89 0.07 -16.16
C ARG A 191 15.09 0.43 -14.69
N MET A 192 14.57 -0.37 -13.77
CA MET A 192 14.84 -0.20 -12.34
C MET A 192 16.34 -0.32 -12.02
N ALA A 193 17.01 -1.32 -12.61
CA ALA A 193 18.46 -1.50 -12.44
C ALA A 193 19.29 -0.31 -12.96
N GLU A 194 18.86 0.34 -14.05
CA GLU A 194 19.48 1.60 -14.53
C GLU A 194 19.33 2.75 -13.52
N ILE A 195 18.22 2.81 -12.77
CA ILE A 195 17.93 3.88 -11.81
C ILE A 195 18.69 3.68 -10.49
N ILE A 196 18.69 2.47 -9.94
CA ILE A 196 19.20 2.21 -8.59
C ILE A 196 20.45 1.31 -8.55
N GLY A 197 20.90 0.80 -9.68
CA GLY A 197 22.00 -0.16 -9.80
C GLY A 197 21.52 -1.61 -9.76
N GLU A 198 22.23 -2.50 -10.47
CA GLU A 198 21.86 -3.92 -10.62
C GLU A 198 21.81 -4.67 -9.28
N ALA A 199 22.77 -4.43 -8.40
CA ALA A 199 22.86 -5.10 -7.11
C ALA A 199 21.64 -4.80 -6.22
N ASP A 200 21.28 -3.53 -6.09
CA ASP A 200 20.13 -3.10 -5.30
C ASP A 200 18.82 -3.56 -5.94
N ALA A 201 18.67 -3.43 -7.25
CA ALA A 201 17.48 -3.88 -7.97
C ALA A 201 17.21 -5.38 -7.75
N LYS A 202 18.25 -6.21 -7.80
CA LYS A 202 18.14 -7.64 -7.51
C LYS A 202 17.70 -7.90 -6.08
N VAL A 203 18.31 -7.24 -5.09
CA VAL A 203 17.96 -7.40 -3.67
C VAL A 203 16.51 -6.98 -3.41
N LEU A 204 16.07 -5.85 -3.96
CA LEU A 204 14.71 -5.37 -3.80
C LEU A 204 13.69 -6.34 -4.41
N GLN A 205 13.97 -6.86 -5.62
CA GLN A 205 13.11 -7.85 -6.27
C GLN A 205 13.00 -9.15 -5.45
N GLU A 206 14.13 -9.70 -5.01
CA GLU A 206 14.16 -10.94 -4.22
C GLU A 206 13.39 -10.77 -2.90
N LYS A 207 13.64 -9.69 -2.17
CA LYS A 207 12.94 -9.39 -0.90
C LYS A 207 11.44 -9.18 -1.13
N THR A 208 11.05 -8.46 -2.18
CA THR A 208 9.64 -8.22 -2.54
C THR A 208 8.89 -9.53 -2.80
N LEU A 209 9.45 -10.40 -3.63
CA LEU A 209 8.84 -11.69 -3.95
C LEU A 209 8.77 -12.61 -2.73
N ALA A 210 9.80 -12.63 -1.88
CA ALA A 210 9.83 -13.45 -0.67
C ALA A 210 8.81 -12.98 0.38
N VAL A 211 8.71 -11.66 0.63
CA VAL A 211 7.68 -11.09 1.52
C VAL A 211 6.28 -11.39 0.99
N TYR A 212 6.04 -11.17 -0.30
CA TYR A 212 4.75 -11.44 -0.93
C TYR A 212 4.35 -12.91 -0.80
N LYS A 213 5.26 -13.84 -1.09
CA LYS A 213 5.00 -15.28 -1.00
C LYS A 213 4.56 -15.65 0.41
N LYS A 214 5.33 -15.27 1.43
CA LYS A 214 5.02 -15.55 2.84
C LYS A 214 3.68 -14.94 3.27
N ALA A 215 3.45 -13.68 2.90
CA ALA A 215 2.23 -12.98 3.25
C ALA A 215 1.00 -13.53 2.54
N SER A 216 1.09 -13.87 1.26
CA SER A 216 -0.04 -14.41 0.49
C SER A 216 -0.46 -15.80 0.96
N GLU A 217 0.50 -16.66 1.35
CA GLU A 217 0.21 -17.96 1.97
C GLU A 217 -0.53 -17.79 3.29
N TYR A 218 -0.07 -16.89 4.15
CA TYR A 218 -0.76 -16.59 5.41
C TYR A 218 -2.15 -16.01 5.17
N ALA A 219 -2.28 -14.96 4.34
CA ALA A 219 -3.56 -14.31 4.07
C ALA A 219 -4.60 -15.29 3.49
N ALA A 220 -4.18 -16.20 2.60
CA ALA A 220 -5.05 -17.23 2.04
C ALA A 220 -5.61 -18.16 3.14
N SER A 221 -4.82 -18.51 4.15
CA SER A 221 -5.29 -19.28 5.31
C SER A 221 -6.32 -18.52 6.17
N ARG A 222 -6.42 -17.21 5.98
CA ARG A 222 -7.37 -16.31 6.66
C ARG A 222 -8.53 -15.87 5.76
N GLY A 223 -8.68 -16.51 4.59
CA GLY A 223 -9.75 -16.21 3.64
C GLY A 223 -9.53 -14.94 2.80
N ILE A 224 -8.29 -14.43 2.73
CA ILE A 224 -7.94 -13.23 1.96
C ILE A 224 -6.94 -13.58 0.87
N ILE A 225 -7.24 -13.15 -0.35
CA ILE A 225 -6.31 -13.11 -1.47
C ILE A 225 -5.62 -11.74 -1.49
N ILE A 226 -4.29 -11.73 -1.47
CA ILE A 226 -3.50 -10.54 -1.80
C ILE A 226 -3.23 -10.59 -3.30
N ALA A 227 -4.01 -9.84 -4.08
CA ALA A 227 -3.88 -9.88 -5.54
C ALA A 227 -2.60 -9.21 -6.03
N ASP A 228 -2.31 -8.07 -5.50
CA ASP A 228 -1.05 -7.34 -5.67
C ASP A 228 -0.77 -6.48 -4.43
N THR A 229 0.46 -6.05 -4.33
CA THR A 229 0.90 -5.12 -3.29
C THR A 229 2.10 -4.33 -3.77
N LYS A 230 2.32 -3.17 -3.15
CA LYS A 230 3.52 -2.36 -3.36
C LYS A 230 4.25 -2.17 -2.04
N PHE A 231 5.56 -2.27 -2.11
CA PHE A 231 6.47 -2.01 -1.01
C PHE A 231 7.39 -0.84 -1.33
N GLU A 232 7.76 -0.13 -0.28
CA GLU A 232 8.82 0.85 -0.32
C GLU A 232 10.01 0.37 0.48
N PHE A 233 11.20 0.60 -0.06
CA PHE A 233 12.45 0.26 0.61
C PHE A 233 13.29 1.50 0.83
N GLY A 234 14.13 1.43 1.86
CA GLY A 234 15.10 2.45 2.18
C GLY A 234 16.42 1.83 2.66
N ARG A 235 17.45 2.66 2.75
CA ARG A 235 18.78 2.27 3.20
C ARG A 235 19.13 2.98 4.49
N VAL A 236 19.59 2.21 5.47
CA VAL A 236 20.18 2.71 6.73
C VAL A 236 21.58 2.13 6.85
N GLY A 237 22.63 2.95 6.72
CA GLY A 237 23.97 2.44 6.53
C GLY A 237 24.07 1.56 5.28
N ASP A 238 24.51 0.32 5.43
CA ASP A 238 24.58 -0.67 4.34
C ASP A 238 23.35 -1.57 4.26
N GLU A 239 22.41 -1.43 5.20
CA GLU A 239 21.24 -2.29 5.30
C GLU A 239 20.08 -1.78 4.44
N ILE A 240 19.47 -2.67 3.65
CA ILE A 240 18.22 -2.41 2.92
C ILE A 240 17.06 -2.93 3.76
N ILE A 241 16.15 -2.03 4.12
CA ILE A 241 14.99 -2.30 4.95
C ILE A 241 13.70 -1.90 4.26
N ILE A 242 12.60 -2.55 4.64
CA ILE A 242 11.27 -2.13 4.23
C ILE A 242 10.83 -0.92 5.06
N ILE A 243 10.24 0.06 4.41
CA ILE A 243 9.77 1.30 5.02
C ILE A 243 8.30 1.56 4.66
N ASP A 244 7.73 2.58 5.27
CA ASP A 244 6.35 3.00 5.09
C ASP A 244 5.34 1.96 5.57
N GLU A 245 4.22 1.79 4.91
CA GLU A 245 3.23 0.75 5.23
C GLU A 245 3.50 -0.53 4.43
N VAL A 246 3.05 -1.65 4.97
CA VAL A 246 3.21 -2.94 4.33
C VAL A 246 1.91 -3.73 4.37
N LEU A 247 1.48 -4.23 3.18
CA LEU A 247 0.36 -5.17 3.05
C LEU A 247 -0.92 -4.67 3.75
N THR A 248 -1.25 -3.41 3.50
CA THR A 248 -2.48 -2.78 3.98
C THR A 248 -3.50 -2.66 2.86
N PRO A 249 -4.78 -2.38 3.16
CA PRO A 249 -5.78 -2.08 2.13
C PRO A 249 -5.45 -0.84 1.28
N ASP A 250 -4.50 0.00 1.69
CA ASP A 250 -4.05 1.16 0.91
C ASP A 250 -2.94 0.81 -0.08
N SER A 251 -2.05 -0.11 0.28
CA SER A 251 -0.92 -0.55 -0.56
C SER A 251 -1.19 -1.84 -1.33
N SER A 252 -2.32 -2.52 -1.08
CA SER A 252 -2.63 -3.85 -1.61
C SER A 252 -4.07 -3.97 -2.06
N ARG A 253 -4.36 -4.87 -3.01
CA ARG A 253 -5.72 -5.34 -3.30
C ARG A 253 -6.00 -6.61 -2.52
N PHE A 254 -6.96 -6.54 -1.60
CA PHE A 254 -7.42 -7.68 -0.81
C PHE A 254 -8.78 -8.15 -1.31
N TRP A 255 -8.85 -9.38 -1.79
CA TRP A 255 -10.09 -10.01 -2.24
C TRP A 255 -10.52 -11.12 -1.29
N ASP A 256 -11.80 -11.40 -1.27
CA ASP A 256 -12.36 -12.51 -0.49
C ASP A 256 -12.21 -13.82 -1.28
N VAL A 257 -11.57 -14.83 -0.64
CA VAL A 257 -11.38 -16.16 -1.25
C VAL A 257 -12.74 -16.80 -1.64
N GLU A 258 -13.77 -16.59 -0.82
CA GLU A 258 -15.08 -17.24 -1.03
C GLU A 258 -15.84 -16.67 -2.24
N THR A 259 -15.66 -15.40 -2.54
CA THR A 259 -16.34 -14.71 -3.63
C THR A 259 -15.49 -14.52 -4.88
N TYR A 260 -14.19 -14.86 -4.79
CA TYR A 260 -13.27 -14.70 -5.90
C TYR A 260 -13.71 -15.49 -7.13
N LYS A 261 -13.79 -14.80 -8.27
CA LYS A 261 -14.11 -15.40 -9.58
C LYS A 261 -13.41 -14.62 -10.70
N PRO A 262 -12.47 -15.22 -11.43
CA PRO A 262 -11.82 -14.55 -12.55
C PRO A 262 -12.81 -14.18 -13.67
N GLY A 263 -12.42 -13.22 -14.51
CA GLY A 263 -13.20 -12.73 -15.64
C GLY A 263 -13.83 -11.36 -15.44
N GLY A 264 -13.47 -10.65 -14.37
CA GLY A 264 -13.93 -9.28 -14.08
C GLY A 264 -13.34 -8.71 -12.79
N PRO A 265 -13.71 -7.47 -12.44
CA PRO A 265 -13.29 -6.84 -11.20
C PRO A 265 -13.81 -7.61 -9.97
N GLN A 266 -13.04 -7.63 -8.90
CA GLN A 266 -13.37 -8.36 -7.67
C GLN A 266 -13.86 -7.42 -6.56
N PRO A 267 -14.84 -7.87 -5.74
CA PRO A 267 -15.12 -7.21 -4.47
C PRO A 267 -13.86 -7.15 -3.60
N SER A 268 -13.54 -5.98 -3.09
CA SER A 268 -12.29 -5.74 -2.39
C SER A 268 -12.52 -5.15 -1.00
N PHE A 269 -11.57 -5.42 -0.08
CA PHE A 269 -11.54 -4.83 1.26
C PHE A 269 -10.78 -3.49 1.30
N ASP A 270 -10.55 -2.88 0.15
CA ASP A 270 -9.80 -1.64 -0.02
C ASP A 270 -10.68 -0.44 -0.42
N LYS A 271 -10.06 0.55 -1.04
CA LYS A 271 -10.70 1.78 -1.54
C LYS A 271 -11.67 1.58 -2.71
N GLN A 272 -11.87 0.35 -3.19
CA GLN A 272 -12.68 0.12 -4.39
C GLN A 272 -14.13 0.59 -4.21
N TYR A 273 -14.68 0.43 -2.99
CA TYR A 273 -16.03 0.90 -2.69
C TYR A 273 -16.17 2.44 -2.87
N VAL A 274 -15.16 3.19 -2.43
CA VAL A 274 -15.14 4.66 -2.65
C VAL A 274 -14.95 4.98 -4.13
N ARG A 275 -14.10 4.24 -4.84
CA ARG A 275 -13.91 4.45 -6.29
C ARG A 275 -15.18 4.18 -7.08
N ASP A 276 -15.89 3.10 -6.75
CA ASP A 276 -17.16 2.74 -7.42
C ASP A 276 -18.22 3.82 -7.20
N TRP A 277 -18.33 4.33 -5.98
CA TRP A 277 -19.22 5.45 -5.68
C TRP A 277 -18.83 6.71 -6.48
N LEU A 278 -17.55 7.09 -6.49
CA LEU A 278 -17.06 8.25 -7.25
C LEU A 278 -17.36 8.11 -8.76
N LEU A 279 -17.24 6.91 -9.31
CA LEU A 279 -17.59 6.64 -10.70
C LEU A 279 -19.10 6.75 -10.92
N SER A 280 -19.93 6.30 -9.98
CA SER A 280 -21.39 6.36 -10.07
C SER A 280 -21.94 7.79 -10.13
N ILE A 281 -21.22 8.74 -9.50
CA ILE A 281 -21.56 10.17 -9.56
C ILE A 281 -20.85 10.93 -10.70
N ASN A 282 -20.15 10.20 -11.59
CA ASN A 282 -19.36 10.78 -12.69
C ASN A 282 -18.29 11.78 -12.20
N PHE A 283 -17.62 11.48 -11.09
CA PHE A 283 -16.55 12.35 -10.56
C PHE A 283 -15.45 12.54 -11.60
N ASN A 284 -15.06 13.77 -11.84
CA ASN A 284 -14.08 14.16 -12.86
C ASN A 284 -12.61 13.85 -12.52
N LYS A 285 -12.37 13.22 -11.35
CA LYS A 285 -11.02 12.86 -10.84
C LYS A 285 -10.09 14.06 -10.63
N GLN A 286 -10.66 15.22 -10.39
CA GLN A 286 -9.89 16.46 -10.12
C GLN A 286 -10.27 17.03 -8.75
N PRO A 287 -9.32 17.68 -8.03
CA PRO A 287 -9.63 18.40 -6.81
C PRO A 287 -10.62 19.57 -7.05
N PRO A 288 -11.46 19.90 -6.05
CA PRO A 288 -11.59 19.25 -4.76
C PRO A 288 -12.38 17.94 -4.83
N GLY A 289 -12.05 16.97 -3.96
CA GLY A 289 -12.86 15.76 -3.79
C GLY A 289 -14.24 16.08 -3.20
N PRO A 290 -15.28 15.30 -3.55
CA PRO A 290 -16.59 15.45 -2.94
C PRO A 290 -16.61 14.91 -1.50
N GLU A 291 -17.56 15.40 -0.68
CA GLU A 291 -17.87 14.79 0.60
C GLU A 291 -18.48 13.40 0.40
N LEU A 292 -18.03 12.43 1.20
CA LEU A 292 -18.54 11.08 1.14
C LEU A 292 -19.85 10.95 1.95
N PRO A 293 -20.90 10.31 1.41
CA PRO A 293 -22.11 10.00 2.17
C PRO A 293 -21.82 9.07 3.37
N ASP A 294 -22.62 9.15 4.40
CA ASP A 294 -22.46 8.39 5.65
C ASP A 294 -22.45 6.87 5.44
N ASP A 295 -23.21 6.37 4.49
CA ASP A 295 -23.24 4.95 4.15
C ASP A 295 -21.94 4.52 3.43
N VAL A 296 -21.37 5.36 2.57
CA VAL A 296 -20.07 5.11 1.93
C VAL A 296 -18.96 5.11 2.98
N VAL A 297 -18.98 6.06 3.92
CA VAL A 297 -18.04 6.11 5.02
C VAL A 297 -18.10 4.85 5.88
N ARG A 298 -19.30 4.46 6.35
CA ARG A 298 -19.49 3.26 7.17
C ARG A 298 -19.04 1.99 6.46
N ASN A 299 -19.53 1.77 5.24
CA ASN A 299 -19.19 0.56 4.48
C ASN A 299 -17.68 0.47 4.20
N THR A 300 -17.03 1.60 3.96
CA THR A 300 -15.57 1.63 3.78
C THR A 300 -14.87 1.31 5.09
N ALA A 301 -15.24 1.94 6.21
CA ALA A 301 -14.67 1.65 7.52
C ALA A 301 -14.82 0.17 7.90
N ASP A 302 -16.00 -0.41 7.66
CA ASP A 302 -16.27 -1.82 7.97
C ASP A 302 -15.41 -2.76 7.13
N LYS A 303 -15.15 -2.45 5.84
CA LYS A 303 -14.22 -3.23 5.02
C LYS A 303 -12.78 -3.20 5.53
N TYR A 304 -12.30 -2.04 6.00
CA TYR A 304 -10.97 -1.92 6.58
C TYR A 304 -10.84 -2.70 7.89
N ARG A 305 -11.85 -2.60 8.77
CA ARG A 305 -11.90 -3.37 10.03
C ARG A 305 -12.00 -4.88 9.76
N GLU A 306 -12.80 -5.30 8.78
CA GLU A 306 -12.93 -6.69 8.40
C GLU A 306 -11.61 -7.27 7.87
N ALA A 307 -10.89 -6.54 7.02
CA ALA A 307 -9.55 -6.95 6.59
C ALA A 307 -8.61 -7.15 7.79
N TYR A 308 -8.60 -6.20 8.73
CA TYR A 308 -7.82 -6.32 9.95
C TYR A 308 -8.22 -7.55 10.78
N ARG A 309 -9.52 -7.69 11.07
CA ARG A 309 -10.05 -8.80 11.87
C ARG A 309 -9.69 -10.17 11.28
N ARG A 310 -9.82 -10.33 9.96
CA ARG A 310 -9.45 -11.59 9.29
C ARG A 310 -7.96 -11.86 9.38
N ILE A 311 -7.12 -10.90 9.02
CA ILE A 311 -5.67 -11.07 9.00
C ILE A 311 -5.11 -11.27 10.39
N VAL A 312 -5.42 -10.39 11.34
CA VAL A 312 -4.84 -10.40 12.69
C VAL A 312 -5.56 -11.37 13.62
N GLY A 313 -6.84 -11.65 13.37
CA GLY A 313 -7.63 -12.61 14.17
C GLY A 313 -8.20 -12.03 15.46
N ARG A 314 -8.25 -10.70 15.60
CA ARG A 314 -8.85 -9.99 16.74
C ARG A 314 -9.51 -8.69 16.27
N GLU A 315 -10.34 -8.11 17.12
CA GLU A 315 -10.88 -6.76 16.88
C GLU A 315 -9.78 -5.69 17.08
N LEU A 316 -10.00 -4.50 16.49
CA LEU A 316 -9.06 -3.36 16.48
C LEU A 316 -8.94 -2.72 17.87
#